data_03c99c64c57000974888ccc7af2b47d1
#
_entry.id   03c99c64c57000974888ccc7af2b47d1
#
_cell.length_a   1.000
_cell.length_b   1.000
_cell.length_c   1.000
_cell.angle_alpha   90.00
_cell.angle_beta   90.00
_cell.angle_gamma   90.00
#
_symmetry.space_group_name_H-M   'P 1'
#
loop_
_entity.id
_entity.type
_entity.pdbx_description
1 polymer ?
#
loop_
_entity_poly.entity_id
_entity_poly.type
_entity_poly.pdbx_seq_one_letter_code
_entity_poly.pdbx_strand_id
1 'polypeptide(L)'
;MGCQCNKKDKEEEINSEENINDDLLKNNENEDVNLKENDKIIENKNENINKEDEDYLEKLNEEKNAKYAEYPEKMLEIINKIRENPHKYADFIEDSIEHIQEIPIQENETKKKYIFKKKVKVALNKGEEAFHEAADILRKMEPLPPLEFDGNICIPLPQNEEELKDPNYLKEQVKAMQENNNIDLFFKDLIKLPDVSALLMVVDDSMKNSGRKRQAILNKDFKYIGINSHFIGKTFLAYFAFSK
;
A
#
# COMPACT_ATOMS: atom_id res chain seq x y z
N MET A 1 -5.55 -32.40 25.21
CA MET A 1 -5.69 -32.44 23.75
C MET A 1 -5.25 -31.10 23.22
N GLY A 2 -4.02 -31.01 22.71
CA GLY A 2 -3.43 -29.73 22.25
C GLY A 2 -3.78 -29.52 20.78
N CYS A 3 -4.41 -28.38 20.46
CA CYS A 3 -4.55 -27.94 19.07
C CYS A 3 -3.16 -27.50 18.55
N GLN A 4 -2.60 -28.29 17.66
CA GLN A 4 -1.48 -27.85 16.81
C GLN A 4 -2.05 -26.90 15.76
N CYS A 5 -1.86 -25.60 15.95
CA CYS A 5 -2.10 -24.61 14.90
C CYS A 5 -1.07 -24.82 13.79
N ASN A 6 -1.52 -25.11 12.58
CA ASN A 6 -0.68 -25.35 11.42
C ASN A 6 0.10 -24.08 11.04
N LYS A 7 1.41 -24.10 11.26
CA LYS A 7 2.34 -23.04 10.78
C LYS A 7 2.41 -22.94 9.24
N LYS A 8 1.95 -23.95 8.50
CA LYS A 8 2.00 -23.99 7.03
C LYS A 8 1.08 -22.95 6.36
N ASP A 9 -0.09 -22.70 6.95
CA ASP A 9 -1.08 -21.78 6.32
C ASP A 9 -0.62 -20.32 6.28
N LYS A 10 0.33 -19.93 7.17
CA LYS A 10 0.87 -18.56 7.19
C LYS A 10 1.95 -18.30 6.13
N GLU A 11 2.68 -19.31 5.69
CA GLU A 11 3.74 -19.15 4.69
C GLU A 11 3.19 -19.10 3.26
N GLU A 12 2.07 -19.78 2.97
CA GLU A 12 1.43 -19.74 1.64
C GLU A 12 0.71 -18.39 1.38
N GLU A 13 0.17 -17.73 2.41
CA GLU A 13 -0.48 -16.42 2.27
C GLU A 13 0.51 -15.29 1.89
N ILE A 14 1.75 -15.35 2.40
CA ILE A 14 2.76 -14.32 2.13
C ILE A 14 3.21 -14.32 0.67
N ASN A 15 3.27 -15.51 0.03
CA ASN A 15 3.71 -15.65 -1.36
C ASN A 15 2.67 -15.20 -2.40
N SER A 16 1.38 -15.16 -2.06
CA SER A 16 0.32 -14.72 -2.99
C SER A 16 0.27 -13.20 -3.18
N GLU A 17 0.75 -12.41 -2.21
CA GLU A 17 0.76 -10.94 -2.31
C GLU A 17 1.96 -10.41 -3.12
N GLU A 18 3.08 -11.13 -3.18
CA GLU A 18 4.26 -10.71 -3.94
C GLU A 18 3.99 -10.62 -5.45
N ASN A 19 3.18 -11.52 -6.00
CA ASN A 19 2.86 -11.52 -7.43
C ASN A 19 1.90 -10.39 -7.87
N ILE A 20 1.10 -9.82 -6.95
CA ILE A 20 0.14 -8.75 -7.27
C ILE A 20 0.84 -7.40 -7.35
N ASN A 21 1.88 -7.20 -6.55
CA ASN A 21 2.58 -5.93 -6.47
C ASN A 21 3.63 -5.72 -7.58
N ASP A 22 4.19 -6.80 -8.15
CA ASP A 22 5.14 -6.69 -9.26
C ASP A 22 4.50 -6.14 -10.54
N ASP A 23 3.21 -6.44 -10.77
CA ASP A 23 2.46 -5.85 -11.87
C ASP A 23 2.07 -4.39 -11.64
N LEU A 24 1.93 -3.95 -10.38
CA LEU A 24 1.67 -2.56 -10.02
C LEU A 24 2.94 -1.69 -10.12
N LEU A 25 4.12 -2.24 -9.87
CA LEU A 25 5.40 -1.54 -10.01
C LEU A 25 5.64 -1.09 -11.47
N LYS A 26 5.22 -1.88 -12.44
CA LYS A 26 5.36 -1.56 -13.88
C LYS A 26 4.41 -0.48 -14.39
N ASN A 27 3.38 -0.11 -13.64
CA ASN A 27 2.24 0.66 -14.12
C ASN A 27 2.05 2.06 -13.49
N ASN A 28 2.82 2.44 -12.46
CA ASN A 28 2.72 3.77 -11.83
C ASN A 28 3.45 4.90 -12.60
N GLU A 29 3.91 4.64 -13.83
CA GLU A 29 4.77 5.54 -14.61
C GLU A 29 4.06 6.76 -15.25
N ASN A 30 2.77 6.95 -15.06
CA ASN A 30 2.00 7.90 -15.87
C ASN A 30 1.35 9.06 -15.12
N GLU A 31 2.04 9.78 -14.24
CA GLU A 31 1.51 11.09 -13.83
C GLU A 31 2.54 12.05 -13.24
N ASP A 32 3.19 12.76 -14.12
CA ASP A 32 3.52 14.18 -13.96
C ASP A 32 3.89 14.75 -15.33
N VAL A 33 3.00 15.51 -15.92
CA VAL A 33 3.14 16.01 -17.31
C VAL A 33 4.35 16.96 -17.46
N ASN A 34 4.84 17.55 -16.37
CA ASN A 34 6.04 18.39 -16.38
C ASN A 34 7.35 17.65 -16.07
N LEU A 35 7.31 16.39 -15.63
CA LEU A 35 8.50 15.57 -15.43
C LEU A 35 8.83 14.72 -16.69
N LYS A 36 7.88 14.58 -17.63
CA LYS A 36 8.01 13.73 -18.83
C LYS A 36 9.11 14.15 -19.80
N GLU A 37 9.52 15.41 -19.85
CA GLU A 37 10.64 15.82 -20.69
C GLU A 37 11.99 15.40 -20.13
N ASN A 38 12.13 15.36 -18.81
CA ASN A 38 13.36 14.93 -18.17
C ASN A 38 13.51 13.38 -18.11
N ASP A 39 12.40 12.64 -18.00
CA ASP A 39 12.43 11.17 -17.96
C ASP A 39 12.89 10.53 -19.29
N LYS A 40 12.61 11.15 -20.45
CA LYS A 40 13.08 10.68 -21.76
C LYS A 40 14.59 10.79 -21.95
N ILE A 41 15.25 11.68 -21.21
CA ILE A 41 16.71 11.86 -21.28
C ILE A 41 17.42 10.72 -20.55
N ILE A 42 16.79 10.16 -19.51
CA ILE A 42 17.38 9.11 -18.65
C ILE A 42 17.29 7.72 -19.32
N GLU A 43 16.21 7.42 -20.07
CA GLU A 43 16.02 6.10 -20.70
C GLU A 43 17.08 5.74 -21.76
N ASN A 44 17.76 6.72 -22.35
CA ASN A 44 18.74 6.51 -23.42
C ASN A 44 20.21 6.47 -22.96
N LYS A 45 20.50 6.51 -21.63
CA LYS A 45 21.89 6.60 -21.12
C LYS A 45 22.27 5.46 -20.16
N ASN A 46 21.87 4.24 -20.42
CA ASN A 46 22.12 3.12 -19.49
C ASN A 46 23.58 2.59 -19.44
N GLU A 47 24.59 3.28 -19.98
CA GLU A 47 25.97 2.76 -19.93
C GLU A 47 27.04 3.68 -19.32
N ASN A 48 26.69 4.93 -18.92
CA ASN A 48 27.66 5.81 -18.21
C ASN A 48 26.91 6.84 -17.35
N ILE A 49 26.34 6.41 -16.24
CA ILE A 49 25.86 7.35 -15.21
C ILE A 49 27.11 7.99 -14.62
N ASN A 50 27.29 9.29 -14.86
CA ASN A 50 28.37 10.03 -14.24
C ASN A 50 27.92 10.59 -12.86
N LYS A 51 28.85 11.07 -12.04
CA LYS A 51 28.58 11.58 -10.72
C LYS A 51 27.55 12.74 -10.70
N GLU A 52 27.47 13.53 -11.75
CA GLU A 52 26.50 14.62 -11.89
C GLU A 52 25.06 14.11 -12.08
N ASP A 53 24.90 12.98 -12.77
CA ASP A 53 23.60 12.31 -12.93
C ASP A 53 23.12 11.68 -11.59
N GLU A 54 24.05 11.12 -10.79
CA GLU A 54 23.75 10.60 -9.45
C GLU A 54 23.32 11.72 -8.50
N ASP A 55 24.07 12.81 -8.42
CA ASP A 55 23.75 13.98 -7.58
C ASP A 55 22.39 14.59 -8.00
N TYR A 56 22.06 14.61 -9.28
CA TYR A 56 20.76 15.08 -9.78
C TYR A 56 19.61 14.17 -9.34
N LEU A 57 19.77 12.84 -9.44
CA LEU A 57 18.77 11.87 -9.02
C LEU A 57 18.51 11.91 -7.51
N GLU A 58 19.58 12.07 -6.72
CA GLU A 58 19.49 12.22 -5.27
C GLU A 58 18.67 13.46 -4.90
N LYS A 59 18.99 14.61 -5.49
CA LYS A 59 18.25 15.84 -5.26
C LYS A 59 16.77 15.73 -5.68
N LEU A 60 16.48 15.07 -6.80
CA LEU A 60 15.10 14.84 -7.24
C LEU A 60 14.32 13.96 -6.25
N ASN A 61 14.97 12.97 -5.66
CA ASN A 61 14.37 12.12 -4.64
C ASN A 61 14.14 12.90 -3.34
N GLU A 62 15.05 13.76 -2.93
CA GLU A 62 14.87 14.64 -1.77
C GLU A 62 13.66 15.58 -1.95
N GLU A 63 13.51 16.21 -3.12
CA GLU A 63 12.36 17.06 -3.42
C GLU A 63 11.04 16.28 -3.40
N LYS A 64 11.02 15.06 -3.97
CA LYS A 64 9.86 14.17 -3.90
C LYS A 64 9.54 13.77 -2.46
N ASN A 65 10.54 13.37 -1.69
CA ASN A 65 10.37 12.97 -0.30
C ASN A 65 9.87 14.12 0.57
N ALA A 66 10.38 15.34 0.37
CA ALA A 66 9.87 16.54 1.04
C ALA A 66 8.38 16.80 0.72
N LYS A 67 7.97 16.64 -0.54
CA LYS A 67 6.57 16.82 -0.96
C LYS A 67 5.61 15.83 -0.29
N TYR A 68 6.07 14.62 0.02
CA TYR A 68 5.25 13.55 0.61
C TYR A 68 5.61 13.25 2.08
N ALA A 69 6.37 14.12 2.74
CA ALA A 69 6.78 13.94 4.14
C ALA A 69 5.58 13.80 5.11
N GLU A 70 4.45 14.45 4.80
CA GLU A 70 3.22 14.36 5.59
C GLU A 70 2.38 13.11 5.31
N TYR A 71 2.83 12.20 4.41
CA TYR A 71 2.04 11.01 4.06
C TYR A 71 1.70 10.14 5.27
N PRO A 72 2.64 9.79 6.18
CA PRO A 72 2.31 8.98 7.36
C PRO A 72 1.26 9.61 8.25
N GLU A 73 1.36 10.92 8.51
CA GLU A 73 0.41 11.67 9.34
C GLU A 73 -0.99 11.69 8.71
N LYS A 74 -1.07 12.00 7.41
CA LYS A 74 -2.33 12.00 6.67
C LYS A 74 -2.98 10.61 6.62
N MET A 75 -2.17 9.56 6.44
CA MET A 75 -2.69 8.19 6.46
C MET A 75 -3.26 7.82 7.82
N LEU A 76 -2.55 8.14 8.91
CA LEU A 76 -3.05 7.91 10.27
C LEU A 76 -4.37 8.66 10.51
N GLU A 77 -4.45 9.93 10.11
CA GLU A 77 -5.68 10.74 10.25
C GLU A 77 -6.86 10.09 9.52
N ILE A 78 -6.66 9.65 8.26
CA ILE A 78 -7.72 9.04 7.45
C ILE A 78 -8.13 7.69 8.05
N ILE A 79 -7.18 6.83 8.43
CA ILE A 79 -7.46 5.54 9.05
C ILE A 79 -8.27 5.75 10.34
N ASN A 80 -7.92 6.72 11.15
CA ASN A 80 -8.66 7.01 12.39
C ASN A 80 -10.06 7.56 12.12
N LYS A 81 -10.27 8.38 11.08
CA LYS A 81 -11.60 8.80 10.64
C LYS A 81 -12.47 7.62 10.17
N ILE A 82 -11.88 6.63 9.49
CA ILE A 82 -12.59 5.40 9.10
C ILE A 82 -13.01 4.63 10.34
N ARG A 83 -12.13 4.48 11.32
CA ARG A 83 -12.37 3.76 12.57
C ARG A 83 -13.41 4.44 13.44
N GLU A 84 -13.35 5.77 13.56
CA GLU A 84 -14.27 6.57 14.36
C GLU A 84 -15.69 6.61 13.76
N ASN A 85 -15.79 6.67 12.42
CA ASN A 85 -17.08 6.80 11.76
C ASN A 85 -17.19 5.89 10.52
N PRO A 86 -17.26 4.57 10.72
CA PRO A 86 -17.28 3.61 9.63
C PRO A 86 -18.50 3.78 8.71
N HIS A 87 -19.67 4.14 9.27
CA HIS A 87 -20.90 4.34 8.47
C HIS A 87 -20.74 5.47 7.45
N LYS A 88 -20.18 6.60 7.87
CA LYS A 88 -19.94 7.73 6.95
C LYS A 88 -18.93 7.37 5.87
N TYR A 89 -17.93 6.56 6.21
CA TYR A 89 -16.94 6.12 5.22
C TYR A 89 -17.53 5.08 4.25
N ALA A 90 -18.52 4.29 4.68
CA ALA A 90 -19.26 3.41 3.78
C ALA A 90 -19.95 4.19 2.65
N ASP A 91 -20.58 5.32 2.96
CA ASP A 91 -21.20 6.18 1.95
C ASP A 91 -20.16 6.74 0.97
N PHE A 92 -19.00 7.18 1.49
CA PHE A 92 -17.88 7.61 0.64
C PHE A 92 -17.36 6.50 -0.28
N ILE A 93 -17.34 5.24 0.17
CA ILE A 93 -16.95 4.10 -0.68
C ILE A 93 -17.95 3.91 -1.82
N GLU A 94 -19.26 3.96 -1.53
CA GLU A 94 -20.31 3.84 -2.55
C GLU A 94 -20.22 4.96 -3.59
N ASP A 95 -20.07 6.21 -3.15
CA ASP A 95 -19.89 7.37 -4.04
C ASP A 95 -18.63 7.24 -4.90
N SER A 96 -17.62 6.50 -4.42
CA SER A 96 -16.38 6.30 -5.15
C SER A 96 -16.50 5.37 -6.35
N ILE A 97 -17.55 4.56 -6.43
CA ILE A 97 -17.77 3.60 -7.53
C ILE A 97 -17.92 4.34 -8.88
N GLU A 98 -18.55 5.49 -8.93
CA GLU A 98 -18.68 6.30 -10.15
C GLU A 98 -17.33 6.74 -10.76
N HIS A 99 -16.25 6.68 -9.97
CA HIS A 99 -14.91 7.06 -10.38
C HIS A 99 -14.05 5.90 -10.86
N ILE A 100 -14.64 4.70 -10.98
CA ILE A 100 -13.95 3.49 -11.45
C ILE A 100 -14.25 3.29 -12.93
N GLN A 101 -13.23 2.97 -13.71
CA GLN A 101 -13.37 2.58 -15.11
C GLN A 101 -12.66 1.25 -15.32
N GLU A 102 -13.39 0.26 -15.84
CA GLU A 102 -12.81 -1.03 -16.20
C GLU A 102 -11.86 -0.86 -17.40
N ILE A 103 -10.69 -1.47 -17.31
CA ILE A 103 -9.70 -1.53 -18.38
C ILE A 103 -9.88 -2.86 -19.12
N PRO A 104 -9.82 -2.90 -20.46
CA PRO A 104 -9.84 -4.15 -21.20
C PRO A 104 -8.79 -5.15 -20.70
N ILE A 105 -9.21 -6.38 -20.43
CA ILE A 105 -8.35 -7.46 -19.96
C ILE A 105 -7.48 -7.93 -21.13
N GLN A 106 -6.19 -8.15 -20.90
CA GLN A 106 -5.30 -8.81 -21.85
C GLN A 106 -5.52 -10.33 -21.79
N GLU A 107 -5.31 -11.05 -22.90
CA GLU A 107 -5.64 -12.48 -23.05
C GLU A 107 -5.09 -13.43 -21.97
N ASN A 108 -4.06 -13.02 -21.24
CA ASN A 108 -3.41 -13.83 -20.19
C ASN A 108 -3.72 -13.36 -18.75
N GLU A 109 -4.61 -12.41 -18.57
CA GLU A 109 -4.91 -11.83 -17.27
C GLU A 109 -6.17 -12.44 -16.65
N THR A 110 -6.08 -12.85 -15.39
CA THR A 110 -7.20 -13.45 -14.64
C THR A 110 -7.96 -12.46 -13.79
N LYS A 111 -7.37 -11.28 -13.51
CA LYS A 111 -7.97 -10.25 -12.67
C LYS A 111 -8.46 -9.09 -13.52
N LYS A 112 -9.62 -8.58 -13.16
CA LYS A 112 -10.16 -7.35 -13.76
C LYS A 112 -9.30 -6.18 -13.28
N LYS A 113 -8.93 -5.31 -14.21
CA LYS A 113 -8.17 -4.09 -13.94
C LYS A 113 -9.08 -2.88 -14.07
N TYR A 114 -8.86 -1.92 -13.20
CA TYR A 114 -9.63 -0.68 -13.15
C TYR A 114 -8.70 0.52 -13.08
N ILE A 115 -9.14 1.67 -13.58
CA ILE A 115 -8.53 2.96 -13.29
C ILE A 115 -9.46 3.71 -12.34
N PHE A 116 -8.94 4.11 -11.19
CA PHE A 116 -9.64 4.93 -10.22
C PHE A 116 -9.28 6.41 -10.41
N LYS A 117 -10.31 7.27 -10.51
CA LYS A 117 -10.17 8.74 -10.76
C LYS A 117 -9.27 9.07 -11.95
N LYS A 118 -9.23 8.22 -12.99
CA LYS A 118 -8.35 8.33 -14.17
C LYS A 118 -6.85 8.34 -13.84
N LYS A 119 -6.45 7.86 -12.66
CA LYS A 119 -5.09 8.04 -12.14
C LYS A 119 -4.46 6.76 -11.62
N VAL A 120 -5.14 6.03 -10.77
CA VAL A 120 -4.58 4.87 -10.07
C VAL A 120 -5.11 3.59 -10.70
N LYS A 121 -4.20 2.75 -11.19
CA LYS A 121 -4.56 1.40 -11.67
C LYS A 121 -4.73 0.47 -10.48
N VAL A 122 -5.83 -0.27 -10.45
CA VAL A 122 -6.19 -1.20 -9.39
C VAL A 122 -6.58 -2.53 -9.99
N ALA A 123 -6.09 -3.61 -9.40
CA ALA A 123 -6.51 -4.97 -9.74
C ALA A 123 -7.43 -5.50 -8.63
N LEU A 124 -8.68 -5.82 -8.98
CA LEU A 124 -9.68 -6.34 -8.07
C LEU A 124 -10.16 -7.71 -8.55
N ASN A 125 -10.35 -8.66 -7.62
CA ASN A 125 -10.89 -9.98 -7.97
C ASN A 125 -12.40 -9.91 -8.23
N LYS A 126 -13.11 -9.09 -7.45
CA LYS A 126 -14.58 -8.93 -7.52
C LYS A 126 -15.02 -7.68 -8.26
N GLY A 127 -14.08 -6.79 -8.61
CA GLY A 127 -14.42 -5.54 -9.28
C GLY A 127 -15.22 -4.59 -8.39
N GLU A 128 -16.27 -3.98 -8.95
CA GLU A 128 -17.16 -3.05 -8.21
C GLU A 128 -17.82 -3.70 -6.99
N GLU A 129 -18.09 -5.01 -7.04
CA GLU A 129 -18.65 -5.75 -5.91
C GLU A 129 -17.76 -5.65 -4.66
N ALA A 130 -16.43 -5.48 -4.81
CA ALA A 130 -15.53 -5.28 -3.68
C ALA A 130 -15.82 -4.00 -2.91
N PHE A 131 -16.26 -2.94 -3.58
CA PHE A 131 -16.66 -1.68 -2.95
C PHE A 131 -17.97 -1.84 -2.18
N HIS A 132 -18.98 -2.46 -2.77
CA HIS A 132 -20.25 -2.75 -2.08
C HIS A 132 -20.03 -3.63 -0.85
N GLU A 133 -19.20 -4.68 -0.97
CA GLU A 133 -18.85 -5.54 0.17
C GLU A 133 -18.16 -4.75 1.29
N ALA A 134 -17.22 -3.86 0.94
CA ALA A 134 -16.53 -3.03 1.91
C ALA A 134 -17.49 -2.05 2.61
N ALA A 135 -18.37 -1.40 1.86
CA ALA A 135 -19.37 -0.50 2.39
C ALA A 135 -20.35 -1.24 3.34
N ASP A 136 -20.80 -2.43 2.95
CA ASP A 136 -21.68 -3.26 3.77
C ASP A 136 -21.03 -3.71 5.08
N ILE A 137 -19.74 -4.02 5.06
CA ILE A 137 -18.97 -4.34 6.28
C ILE A 137 -18.95 -3.12 7.20
N LEU A 138 -18.58 -1.95 6.67
CA LEU A 138 -18.51 -0.72 7.47
C LEU A 138 -19.85 -0.30 8.05
N ARG A 139 -20.97 -0.48 7.31
CA ARG A 139 -22.33 -0.18 7.81
C ARG A 139 -22.76 -1.06 8.98
N LYS A 140 -22.13 -2.22 9.15
CA LYS A 140 -22.42 -3.17 10.26
C LYS A 140 -21.45 -3.01 11.43
N MET A 141 -20.45 -2.14 11.30
CA MET A 141 -19.44 -1.95 12.34
C MET A 141 -19.84 -0.88 13.34
N GLU A 142 -19.53 -1.13 14.59
CA GLU A 142 -19.47 -0.09 15.60
C GLU A 142 -18.18 0.74 15.46
N PRO A 143 -18.18 2.01 15.87
CA PRO A 143 -16.98 2.81 15.94
C PRO A 143 -15.86 2.12 16.72
N LEU A 144 -14.63 2.25 16.23
CA LEU A 144 -13.43 1.67 16.85
C LEU A 144 -12.58 2.78 17.49
N PRO A 145 -11.83 2.45 18.54
CA PRO A 145 -10.84 3.38 19.07
C PRO A 145 -9.81 3.77 18.00
N PRO A 146 -9.30 5.02 18.04
CA PRO A 146 -8.24 5.44 17.14
C PRO A 146 -6.96 4.63 17.38
N LEU A 147 -6.15 4.50 16.33
CA LEU A 147 -4.79 3.99 16.44
C LEU A 147 -3.86 5.13 16.87
N GLU A 148 -2.88 4.80 17.70
CA GLU A 148 -1.80 5.69 18.08
C GLU A 148 -0.56 5.40 17.24
N PHE A 149 0.15 6.45 16.81
CA PHE A 149 1.40 6.28 16.10
C PHE A 149 2.50 5.79 17.04
N ASP A 150 3.18 4.71 16.66
CA ASP A 150 4.36 4.21 17.36
C ASP A 150 5.55 4.09 16.39
N GLY A 151 6.53 4.99 16.54
CA GLY A 151 7.75 4.99 15.75
C GLY A 151 8.61 3.74 15.94
N ASN A 152 8.47 3.01 17.06
CA ASN A 152 9.26 1.81 17.31
C ASN A 152 8.85 0.63 16.43
N ILE A 153 7.62 0.62 15.92
CA ILE A 153 7.15 -0.40 14.98
C ILE A 153 7.22 0.06 13.53
N CYS A 154 7.78 1.24 13.22
CA CYS A 154 8.03 1.67 11.86
C CYS A 154 9.09 0.79 11.19
N ILE A 155 8.70 0.08 10.14
CA ILE A 155 9.60 -0.81 9.40
C ILE A 155 10.56 0.03 8.56
N PRO A 156 11.90 -0.23 8.62
CA PRO A 156 12.87 0.44 7.77
C PRO A 156 12.55 0.26 6.28
N LEU A 157 12.68 1.34 5.52
CA LEU A 157 12.49 1.32 4.07
C LEU A 157 13.81 0.98 3.35
N PRO A 158 13.76 0.34 2.18
CA PRO A 158 14.92 0.17 1.32
C PRO A 158 15.58 1.53 1.01
N GLN A 159 16.90 1.56 0.95
CA GLN A 159 17.65 2.79 0.69
C GLN A 159 17.95 2.99 -0.80
N ASN A 160 17.85 1.92 -1.59
CA ASN A 160 18.19 1.92 -2.99
C ASN A 160 17.31 0.94 -3.79
N GLU A 161 17.45 0.95 -5.11
CA GLU A 161 16.66 0.09 -6.01
C GLU A 161 17.02 -1.41 -5.90
N GLU A 162 18.21 -1.76 -5.46
CA GLU A 162 18.60 -3.17 -5.29
C GLU A 162 17.85 -3.78 -4.12
N GLU A 163 17.84 -3.09 -2.98
CA GLU A 163 17.06 -3.49 -1.80
C GLU A 163 15.54 -3.48 -2.08
N LEU A 164 15.05 -2.52 -2.89
CA LEU A 164 13.65 -2.45 -3.30
C LEU A 164 13.23 -3.68 -4.12
N LYS A 165 14.14 -4.21 -4.95
CA LYS A 165 13.91 -5.40 -5.79
C LYS A 165 14.09 -6.72 -5.04
N ASP A 166 14.66 -6.69 -3.83
CA ASP A 166 14.79 -7.89 -3.01
C ASP A 166 13.43 -8.31 -2.44
N PRO A 167 12.88 -9.47 -2.85
CA PRO A 167 11.58 -9.95 -2.39
C PRO A 167 11.56 -10.30 -0.90
N ASN A 168 12.73 -10.49 -0.28
CA ASN A 168 12.84 -10.86 1.12
C ASN A 168 13.05 -9.67 2.04
N TYR A 169 13.43 -8.49 1.49
CA TYR A 169 13.79 -7.32 2.30
C TYR A 169 12.78 -7.02 3.42
N LEU A 170 11.49 -6.86 3.07
CA LEU A 170 10.46 -6.56 4.06
C LEU A 170 10.35 -7.65 5.15
N LYS A 171 10.40 -8.92 4.75
CA LYS A 171 10.32 -10.06 5.69
C LYS A 171 11.52 -10.08 6.65
N GLU A 172 12.70 -9.80 6.15
CA GLU A 172 13.93 -9.76 6.95
C GLU A 172 13.92 -8.59 7.93
N GLN A 173 13.50 -7.39 7.49
CA GLN A 173 13.35 -6.23 8.38
C GLN A 173 12.35 -6.51 9.50
N VAL A 174 11.17 -7.06 9.17
CA VAL A 174 10.17 -7.40 10.18
C VAL A 174 10.68 -8.47 11.13
N LYS A 175 11.37 -9.50 10.64
CA LYS A 175 11.95 -10.55 11.47
C LYS A 175 12.98 -9.98 12.45
N ALA A 176 13.86 -9.09 12.00
CA ALA A 176 14.83 -8.41 12.87
C ALA A 176 14.16 -7.54 13.93
N MET A 177 13.02 -6.92 13.63
CA MET A 177 12.27 -6.10 14.56
C MET A 177 11.43 -6.92 15.56
N GLN A 178 10.91 -8.07 15.18
CA GLN A 178 10.03 -8.90 16.03
C GLN A 178 10.69 -9.40 17.31
N GLU A 179 12.01 -9.46 17.36
CA GLU A 179 12.75 -9.80 18.60
C GLU A 179 12.57 -8.73 19.70
N ASN A 180 12.31 -7.47 19.30
CA ASN A 180 12.24 -6.32 20.20
C ASN A 180 10.88 -5.63 20.19
N ASN A 181 10.07 -5.82 19.15
CA ASN A 181 8.80 -5.12 18.91
C ASN A 181 7.69 -6.10 18.55
N ASN A 182 6.53 -5.91 19.14
CA ASN A 182 5.35 -6.73 18.86
C ASN A 182 4.64 -6.25 17.59
N ILE A 183 5.13 -6.64 16.41
CA ILE A 183 4.43 -6.43 15.15
C ILE A 183 3.53 -7.63 14.90
N ASP A 184 2.21 -7.43 14.98
CA ASP A 184 1.21 -8.47 14.76
C ASP A 184 0.85 -8.63 13.29
N LEU A 185 0.82 -7.52 12.55
CA LEU A 185 0.49 -7.50 11.13
C LEU A 185 1.26 -6.38 10.42
N PHE A 186 1.68 -6.64 9.19
CA PHE A 186 2.38 -5.67 8.35
C PHE A 186 2.07 -5.87 6.88
N PHE A 187 2.21 -4.82 6.09
CA PHE A 187 2.13 -4.87 4.63
C PHE A 187 2.82 -3.67 3.97
N LYS A 188 3.03 -3.76 2.64
CA LYS A 188 3.51 -2.66 1.81
C LYS A 188 2.38 -2.05 0.98
N ASP A 189 2.52 -0.77 0.64
CA ASP A 189 1.67 -0.06 -0.31
C ASP A 189 2.50 0.84 -1.23
N LEU A 190 2.00 1.08 -2.44
CA LEU A 190 2.70 1.82 -3.48
C LEU A 190 1.94 3.07 -3.92
N ILE A 191 0.83 3.39 -3.25
CA ILE A 191 -0.06 4.49 -3.62
C ILE A 191 0.32 5.73 -2.83
N LYS A 192 0.84 6.74 -3.54
CA LYS A 192 1.31 8.00 -2.95
C LYS A 192 0.20 8.98 -2.51
N LEU A 193 -1.06 8.70 -2.85
CA LEU A 193 -2.22 9.53 -2.49
C LEU A 193 -2.92 8.93 -1.27
N PRO A 194 -2.83 9.55 -0.07
CA PRO A 194 -3.33 8.93 1.16
C PRO A 194 -4.81 8.56 1.13
N ASP A 195 -5.66 9.42 0.55
CA ASP A 195 -7.10 9.18 0.42
C ASP A 195 -7.42 7.98 -0.47
N VAL A 196 -6.70 7.83 -1.58
CA VAL A 196 -6.86 6.69 -2.49
C VAL A 196 -6.28 5.42 -1.88
N SER A 197 -5.11 5.51 -1.24
CA SER A 197 -4.49 4.38 -0.55
C SER A 197 -5.42 3.83 0.55
N ALA A 198 -5.93 4.69 1.43
CA ALA A 198 -6.85 4.28 2.50
C ALA A 198 -8.14 3.67 1.96
N LEU A 199 -8.74 4.25 0.91
CA LEU A 199 -9.92 3.68 0.24
C LEU A 199 -9.64 2.26 -0.25
N LEU A 200 -8.55 2.07 -1.00
CA LEU A 200 -8.22 0.78 -1.58
C LEU A 200 -7.76 -0.25 -0.54
N MET A 201 -7.21 0.18 0.59
CA MET A 201 -6.95 -0.70 1.73
C MET A 201 -8.24 -1.23 2.36
N VAL A 202 -9.30 -0.42 2.41
CA VAL A 202 -10.60 -0.85 2.92
C VAL A 202 -11.36 -1.68 1.90
N VAL A 203 -11.28 -1.34 0.61
CA VAL A 203 -11.91 -2.12 -0.48
C VAL A 203 -11.21 -3.45 -0.72
N ASP A 204 -10.00 -3.65 -0.20
CA ASP A 204 -9.14 -4.82 -0.38
C ASP A 204 -9.89 -6.15 -0.43
N ASP A 205 -9.88 -6.78 -1.61
CA ASP A 205 -10.53 -8.06 -1.92
C ASP A 205 -9.50 -9.18 -2.18
N SER A 206 -8.26 -9.01 -1.70
CA SER A 206 -7.15 -9.94 -1.91
C SER A 206 -7.40 -11.34 -1.34
N MET A 207 -8.30 -11.47 -0.36
CA MET A 207 -8.68 -12.73 0.28
C MET A 207 -10.19 -13.00 0.15
N LYS A 208 -10.57 -14.28 0.26
CA LYS A 208 -11.96 -14.74 0.05
C LYS A 208 -13.01 -14.02 0.91
N ASN A 209 -12.71 -13.74 2.17
CA ASN A 209 -13.68 -13.16 3.12
C ASN A 209 -13.40 -11.70 3.47
N SER A 210 -12.16 -11.28 3.42
CA SER A 210 -11.73 -9.91 3.68
C SER A 210 -10.26 -9.80 3.37
N GLY A 211 -9.84 -8.74 2.70
CA GLY A 211 -8.43 -8.49 2.43
C GLY A 211 -7.63 -8.21 3.70
N ARG A 212 -6.34 -8.49 3.63
CA ARG A 212 -5.41 -8.32 4.77
C ARG A 212 -5.30 -6.87 5.22
N LYS A 213 -5.29 -5.92 4.28
CA LYS A 213 -5.21 -4.49 4.59
C LYS A 213 -6.47 -4.02 5.30
N ARG A 214 -7.66 -4.44 4.82
CA ARG A 214 -8.94 -4.18 5.48
C ARG A 214 -8.96 -4.74 6.90
N GLN A 215 -8.54 -6.00 7.07
CA GLN A 215 -8.46 -6.62 8.39
C GLN A 215 -7.57 -5.84 9.36
N ALA A 216 -6.43 -5.31 8.89
CA ALA A 216 -5.54 -4.51 9.71
C ALA A 216 -6.21 -3.21 10.19
N ILE A 217 -6.79 -2.44 9.26
CA ILE A 217 -7.41 -1.14 9.56
C ILE A 217 -8.61 -1.30 10.50
N LEU A 218 -9.42 -2.36 10.31
CA LEU A 218 -10.68 -2.57 11.03
C LEU A 218 -10.56 -3.51 12.24
N ASN A 219 -9.35 -3.90 12.62
CA ASN A 219 -9.15 -4.76 13.79
C ASN A 219 -9.29 -3.92 15.09
N LYS A 220 -10.24 -4.33 15.93
CA LYS A 220 -10.48 -3.68 17.23
C LYS A 220 -9.37 -3.89 18.27
N ASP A 221 -8.57 -4.95 18.08
CA ASP A 221 -7.53 -5.31 19.05
C ASP A 221 -6.23 -4.53 18.82
N PHE A 222 -6.06 -3.91 17.64
CA PHE A 222 -4.90 -3.08 17.35
C PHE A 222 -5.06 -1.69 17.98
N LYS A 223 -3.99 -1.23 18.61
CA LYS A 223 -3.86 0.08 19.28
C LYS A 223 -2.82 0.96 18.60
N TYR A 224 -1.78 0.36 18.06
CA TYR A 224 -0.63 1.07 17.52
C TYR A 224 -0.45 0.82 16.03
N ILE A 225 0.05 1.84 15.36
CA ILE A 225 0.41 1.79 13.94
C ILE A 225 1.75 2.48 13.72
N GLY A 226 2.64 1.80 13.00
CA GLY A 226 3.86 2.39 12.42
C GLY A 226 3.65 2.59 10.92
N ILE A 227 3.95 3.79 10.44
CA ILE A 227 3.89 4.12 9.02
C ILE A 227 5.20 4.76 8.63
N ASN A 228 5.86 4.19 7.62
CA ASN A 228 7.07 4.78 7.04
C ASN A 228 6.91 4.82 5.53
N SER A 229 7.33 5.92 4.88
CA SER A 229 7.15 6.08 3.44
C SER A 229 8.21 6.97 2.83
N HIS A 230 8.67 6.61 1.64
CA HIS A 230 9.47 7.50 0.82
C HIS A 230 9.54 7.07 -0.66
N PHE A 231 10.18 7.89 -1.49
CA PHE A 231 10.51 7.53 -2.87
C PHE A 231 11.89 6.89 -2.96
N ILE A 232 11.97 5.81 -3.76
CA ILE A 232 13.21 5.19 -4.20
C ILE A 232 13.22 5.29 -5.71
N GLY A 233 14.02 6.17 -6.25
CA GLY A 233 13.97 6.51 -7.67
C GLY A 233 12.59 7.03 -8.10
N LYS A 234 11.89 6.28 -8.95
CA LYS A 234 10.54 6.62 -9.42
C LYS A 234 9.43 5.98 -8.58
N THR A 235 9.76 5.06 -7.69
CA THR A 235 8.80 4.25 -6.94
C THR A 235 8.50 4.87 -5.59
N PHE A 236 7.23 5.19 -5.33
CA PHE A 236 6.75 5.47 -3.98
C PHE A 236 6.55 4.16 -3.23
N LEU A 237 7.01 4.10 -2.00
CA LEU A 237 6.84 2.94 -1.13
C LEU A 237 6.39 3.39 0.26
N ALA A 238 5.41 2.69 0.82
CA ALA A 238 4.99 2.84 2.20
C ALA A 238 4.91 1.47 2.88
N TYR A 239 5.43 1.37 4.09
CA TYR A 239 5.27 0.22 4.96
C TYR A 239 4.35 0.56 6.13
N PHE A 240 3.47 -0.37 6.43
CA PHE A 240 2.51 -0.30 7.53
C PHE A 240 2.74 -1.47 8.48
N ALA A 241 2.81 -1.17 9.77
CA ALA A 241 2.87 -2.18 10.82
C ALA A 241 1.81 -1.88 11.88
N PHE A 242 1.23 -2.92 12.45
CA PHE A 242 0.16 -2.83 13.46
C PHE A 242 0.52 -3.69 14.66
N SER A 243 0.19 -3.21 15.86
CA SER A 243 0.31 -3.97 17.10
C SER A 243 -0.82 -3.71 18.09
N LYS A 244 -0.96 -4.62 19.08
CA LYS A 244 -1.97 -4.61 20.14
C LYS A 244 -1.59 -3.74 21.32
#